data_f39324b809d0bf6e4d0514fc0853500f
#
_entry.id   f39324b809d0bf6e4d0514fc0853500f
#
_cell.length_a   1.000
_cell.length_b   1.000
_cell.length_c   1.000
_cell.angle_alpha   90.00
_cell.angle_beta   90.00
_cell.angle_gamma   90.00
#
_symmetry.space_group_name_H-M   'P 1'
#
loop_
_entity.id
_entity.type
_entity.pdbx_description
1 polymer ?
#
loop_
_entity_poly.entity_id
_entity_poly.type
_entity_poly.pdbx_seq_one_letter_code
_entity_poly.pdbx_strand_id
1 'polypeptide(L)'
;MWTEEKCAKCGHVLRRHRNPVPTVDLIIEIPDQGLILIQRVNPPLGWALPGGYVDYGESLEDAARREAREETSLEVELLGQFHTYSDPRRDPRQHNISTVFVAQASGTPRAADDARSQEIFQPEDLPQVLAFDHRQILADYRKVRDQWLLKLNKTY
;
A
#
# COMPACT_ATOMS: atom_id res chain seq x y z
N MET A 1 10.05 -20.77 5.29
CA MET A 1 9.49 -22.14 5.22
C MET A 1 9.95 -22.78 3.91
N TRP A 2 10.38 -24.06 3.94
CA TRP A 2 10.67 -24.80 2.72
C TRP A 2 9.42 -25.52 2.23
N THR A 3 9.15 -25.43 0.93
CA THR A 3 8.08 -26.18 0.27
C THR A 3 8.70 -27.13 -0.76
N GLU A 4 8.09 -28.29 -0.93
CA GLU A 4 8.50 -29.27 -1.93
C GLU A 4 7.43 -29.35 -3.03
N GLU A 5 7.87 -29.25 -4.27
CA GLU A 5 7.02 -29.35 -5.45
C GLU A 5 7.63 -30.38 -6.40
N LYS A 6 6.82 -31.30 -6.91
CA LYS A 6 7.26 -32.25 -7.91
C LYS A 6 7.17 -31.68 -9.31
N CYS A 7 8.24 -31.72 -10.04
CA CYS A 7 8.23 -31.35 -11.44
C CYS A 7 7.25 -32.26 -12.22
N ALA A 8 6.27 -31.67 -12.89
CA ALA A 8 5.26 -32.40 -13.65
C ALA A 8 5.86 -33.23 -14.81
N LYS A 9 7.04 -32.85 -15.31
CA LYS A 9 7.69 -33.51 -16.47
C LYS A 9 8.54 -34.71 -16.08
N CYS A 10 9.27 -34.66 -14.96
CA CYS A 10 10.25 -35.69 -14.61
C CYS A 10 10.13 -36.24 -13.18
N GLY A 11 9.19 -35.78 -12.39
CA GLY A 11 8.97 -36.20 -11.01
C GLY A 11 10.02 -35.72 -10.00
N HIS A 12 11.04 -34.99 -10.43
CA HIS A 12 12.09 -34.48 -9.54
C HIS A 12 11.50 -33.54 -8.48
N VAL A 13 11.94 -33.69 -7.23
CA VAL A 13 11.50 -32.84 -6.12
C VAL A 13 12.30 -31.56 -6.12
N LEU A 14 11.59 -30.45 -6.33
CA LEU A 14 12.12 -29.08 -6.24
C LEU A 14 11.84 -28.55 -4.84
N ARG A 15 12.88 -28.11 -4.15
CA ARG A 15 12.76 -27.42 -2.86
C ARG A 15 12.83 -25.92 -3.08
N ARG A 16 11.78 -25.21 -2.70
CA ARG A 16 11.73 -23.74 -2.75
C ARG A 16 11.58 -23.17 -1.35
N HIS A 17 12.34 -22.13 -1.06
CA HIS A 17 12.12 -21.36 0.15
C HIS A 17 10.98 -20.37 -0.11
N ARG A 18 9.92 -20.45 0.70
CA ARG A 18 8.79 -19.52 0.62
C ARG A 18 8.96 -18.44 1.66
N ASN A 19 9.20 -17.22 1.20
CA ASN A 19 9.24 -16.00 2.01
C ASN A 19 7.90 -15.25 1.92
N PRO A 20 7.57 -14.41 2.92
CA PRO A 20 6.57 -13.38 2.73
C PRO A 20 6.96 -12.47 1.56
N VAL A 21 5.95 -11.93 0.88
CA VAL A 21 6.17 -11.05 -0.26
C VAL A 21 6.15 -9.60 0.22
N PRO A 22 7.18 -8.78 -0.10
CA PRO A 22 7.20 -7.38 0.25
C PRO A 22 6.18 -6.60 -0.61
N THR A 23 5.46 -5.70 0.05
CA THR A 23 4.55 -4.74 -0.57
C THR A 23 4.75 -3.37 0.05
N VAL A 24 4.26 -2.34 -0.62
CA VAL A 24 4.14 -0.98 -0.11
C VAL A 24 2.69 -0.55 -0.17
N ASP A 25 2.25 0.25 0.80
CA ASP A 25 0.98 0.97 0.79
C ASP A 25 1.27 2.45 1.10
N LEU A 26 0.48 3.37 0.54
CA LEU A 26 0.68 4.80 0.71
C LEU A 26 -0.55 5.47 1.31
N ILE A 27 -0.32 6.24 2.36
CA ILE A 27 -1.26 7.24 2.85
C ILE A 27 -0.90 8.55 2.15
N ILE A 28 -1.59 8.85 1.05
CA ILE A 28 -1.33 10.07 0.26
C ILE A 28 -2.30 11.14 0.71
N GLU A 29 -1.76 12.20 1.32
CA GLU A 29 -2.52 13.37 1.70
C GLU A 29 -2.54 14.41 0.57
N ILE A 30 -3.72 14.88 0.23
CA ILE A 30 -3.89 16.10 -0.56
C ILE A 30 -4.22 17.24 0.41
N PRO A 31 -3.37 18.26 0.54
CA PRO A 31 -3.59 19.34 1.49
C PRO A 31 -5.00 19.94 1.37
N ASP A 32 -5.66 20.11 2.51
CA ASP A 32 -7.02 20.66 2.66
C ASP A 32 -8.14 19.86 1.98
N GLN A 33 -7.84 18.72 1.35
CA GLN A 33 -8.84 17.92 0.63
C GLN A 33 -9.04 16.52 1.23
N GLY A 34 -8.01 15.89 1.80
CA GLY A 34 -8.13 14.56 2.43
C GLY A 34 -7.14 13.53 1.93
N LEU A 35 -7.54 12.26 1.97
CA LEU A 35 -6.72 11.09 1.62
C LEU A 35 -7.20 10.47 0.31
N ILE A 36 -6.26 10.08 -0.55
CA ILE A 36 -6.59 9.35 -1.78
C ILE A 36 -6.79 7.88 -1.46
N LEU A 37 -7.91 7.33 -1.93
CA LEU A 37 -8.13 5.88 -2.01
C LEU A 37 -8.44 5.48 -3.45
N ILE A 38 -8.10 4.27 -3.80
CA ILE A 38 -8.39 3.64 -5.09
C ILE A 38 -9.48 2.59 -4.95
N GLN A 39 -10.33 2.44 -5.96
CA GLN A 39 -11.31 1.37 -6.00
C GLN A 39 -10.72 0.15 -6.73
N ARG A 40 -10.61 -0.96 -6.04
CA ARG A 40 -10.02 -2.18 -6.58
C ARG A 40 -10.92 -2.86 -7.62
N VAL A 41 -10.31 -3.35 -8.71
CA VAL A 41 -10.98 -4.18 -9.73
C VAL A 41 -10.84 -5.67 -9.44
N ASN A 42 -9.79 -6.07 -8.70
CA ASN A 42 -9.49 -7.46 -8.37
C ASN A 42 -9.73 -7.75 -6.89
N PRO A 43 -10.17 -8.98 -6.51
CA PRO A 43 -10.34 -9.37 -5.11
C PRO A 43 -9.05 -9.23 -4.28
N PRO A 44 -9.22 -8.84 -2.99
CA PRO A 44 -10.44 -8.42 -2.33
C PRO A 44 -10.94 -7.09 -2.88
N LEU A 45 -12.25 -7.01 -3.16
CA LEU A 45 -12.90 -5.79 -3.67
C LEU A 45 -13.10 -4.78 -2.54
N GLY A 46 -13.20 -3.52 -2.90
CA GLY A 46 -13.40 -2.40 -1.99
C GLY A 46 -12.44 -1.25 -2.30
N TRP A 47 -12.45 -0.25 -1.45
CA TRP A 47 -11.50 0.83 -1.48
C TRP A 47 -10.19 0.42 -0.81
N ALA A 48 -9.07 0.93 -1.29
CA ALA A 48 -7.74 0.61 -0.77
C ALA A 48 -6.84 1.84 -0.77
N LEU A 49 -5.82 1.82 0.06
CA LEU A 49 -4.66 2.68 -0.10
C LEU A 49 -3.99 2.35 -1.44
N PRO A 50 -3.47 3.34 -2.17
CA PRO A 50 -2.57 3.08 -3.29
C PRO A 50 -1.38 2.24 -2.85
N GLY A 51 -0.97 1.28 -3.68
CA GLY A 51 0.16 0.42 -3.35
C GLY A 51 0.14 -0.94 -4.03
N GLY A 52 1.27 -1.63 -3.96
CA GLY A 52 1.44 -2.92 -4.63
C GLY A 52 2.70 -3.65 -4.24
N TYR A 53 3.12 -4.55 -5.10
CA TYR A 53 4.31 -5.37 -4.90
C TYR A 53 5.58 -4.56 -5.18
N VAL A 54 6.62 -4.88 -4.39
CA VAL A 54 7.97 -4.37 -4.66
C VAL A 54 8.62 -5.25 -5.70
N ASP A 55 9.11 -4.65 -6.77
CA ASP A 55 9.80 -5.37 -7.86
C ASP A 55 11.21 -5.78 -7.45
N TYR A 56 11.72 -6.85 -8.07
CA TYR A 56 13.07 -7.30 -7.79
C TYR A 56 14.10 -6.24 -8.19
N GLY A 57 14.91 -5.83 -7.22
CA GLY A 57 15.94 -4.79 -7.42
C GLY A 57 15.44 -3.36 -7.19
N GLU A 58 14.18 -3.18 -6.81
CA GLU A 58 13.57 -1.89 -6.48
C GLU A 58 13.67 -1.61 -4.96
N SER A 59 13.90 -0.35 -4.59
CA SER A 59 13.77 0.08 -3.19
C SER A 59 12.30 0.25 -2.79
N LEU A 60 12.01 0.20 -1.49
CA LEU A 60 10.63 0.43 -1.01
C LEU A 60 10.14 1.84 -1.37
N GLU A 61 11.02 2.83 -1.32
CA GLU A 61 10.71 4.21 -1.67
C GLU A 61 10.42 4.39 -3.17
N ASP A 62 11.14 3.67 -4.02
CA ASP A 62 10.91 3.71 -5.47
C ASP A 62 9.63 2.98 -5.84
N ALA A 63 9.37 1.81 -5.22
CA ALA A 63 8.11 1.09 -5.34
C ALA A 63 6.93 1.98 -4.94
N ALA A 64 7.03 2.68 -3.81
CA ALA A 64 5.99 3.59 -3.34
C ALA A 64 5.71 4.72 -4.35
N ARG A 65 6.75 5.36 -4.90
CA ARG A 65 6.56 6.42 -5.92
C ARG A 65 5.99 5.87 -7.23
N ARG A 66 6.44 4.69 -7.67
CA ARG A 66 5.93 4.03 -8.87
C ARG A 66 4.45 3.70 -8.72
N GLU A 67 4.04 3.02 -7.63
CA GLU A 67 2.66 2.65 -7.37
C GLU A 67 1.74 3.89 -7.26
N ALA A 68 2.19 4.93 -6.57
CA ALA A 68 1.44 6.19 -6.51
C ALA A 68 1.17 6.75 -7.91
N ARG A 69 2.19 6.80 -8.78
CA ARG A 69 2.06 7.30 -10.15
C ARG A 69 1.17 6.41 -11.00
N GLU A 70 1.35 5.08 -10.92
CA GLU A 70 0.59 4.10 -11.70
C GLU A 70 -0.90 4.13 -11.34
N GLU A 71 -1.23 4.21 -10.05
CA GLU A 71 -2.61 4.12 -9.60
C GLU A 71 -3.32 5.48 -9.49
N THR A 72 -2.59 6.58 -9.30
CA THR A 72 -3.20 7.91 -9.08
C THR A 72 -2.82 8.96 -10.10
N SER A 73 -1.85 8.68 -10.97
CA SER A 73 -1.25 9.64 -11.91
C SER A 73 -0.63 10.87 -11.24
N LEU A 74 -0.29 10.76 -9.96
CA LEU A 74 0.34 11.83 -9.20
C LEU A 74 1.79 11.51 -8.86
N GLU A 75 2.63 12.53 -8.94
CA GLU A 75 3.95 12.49 -8.30
C GLU A 75 3.78 12.82 -6.83
N VAL A 76 4.41 12.02 -5.98
CA VAL A 76 4.30 12.15 -4.53
C VAL A 76 5.63 12.52 -3.88
N GLU A 77 5.57 13.36 -2.87
CA GLU A 77 6.65 13.56 -1.93
C GLU A 77 6.46 12.61 -0.75
N LEU A 78 7.40 11.66 -0.58
CA LEU A 78 7.39 10.76 0.57
C LEU A 78 7.84 11.53 1.82
N LEU A 79 6.96 11.66 2.78
CA LEU A 79 7.25 12.31 4.06
C LEU A 79 8.00 11.36 5.01
N GLY A 80 7.80 10.05 4.86
CA GLY A 80 8.52 9.03 5.60
C GLY A 80 7.78 7.72 5.71
N GLN A 81 8.49 6.70 6.22
CA GLN A 81 7.91 5.41 6.57
C GLN A 81 7.07 5.56 7.85
N PHE A 82 5.82 5.14 7.78
CA PHE A 82 4.91 5.18 8.93
C PHE A 82 5.06 3.94 9.81
N HIS A 83 4.73 2.78 9.26
CA HIS A 83 4.76 1.50 9.98
C HIS A 83 4.82 0.33 9.00
N THR A 84 5.15 -0.87 9.51
CA THR A 84 5.11 -2.11 8.74
C THR A 84 4.04 -3.04 9.30
N TYR A 85 3.13 -3.50 8.44
CA TYR A 85 2.06 -4.43 8.76
C TYR A 85 2.38 -5.81 8.19
N SER A 86 2.46 -6.82 9.06
CA SER A 86 2.99 -8.13 8.71
C SER A 86 2.18 -9.33 9.23
N ASP A 87 0.94 -9.12 9.72
CA ASP A 87 0.07 -10.24 10.12
C ASP A 87 -0.15 -11.14 8.91
N PRO A 88 0.14 -12.45 8.98
CA PRO A 88 -0.06 -13.37 7.86
C PRO A 88 -1.50 -13.42 7.31
N ARG A 89 -2.49 -12.95 8.08
CA ARG A 89 -3.90 -12.93 7.73
C ARG A 89 -4.35 -11.61 7.07
N ARG A 90 -3.45 -10.61 7.00
CA ARG A 90 -3.80 -9.29 6.45
C ARG A 90 -4.25 -9.35 4.99
N ASP A 91 -3.70 -10.29 4.22
CA ASP A 91 -4.05 -10.55 2.83
C ASP A 91 -4.48 -12.00 2.66
N PRO A 92 -5.72 -12.28 2.25
CA PRO A 92 -6.22 -13.66 2.11
C PRO A 92 -5.56 -14.45 0.97
N ARG A 93 -4.84 -13.78 0.07
CA ARG A 93 -4.20 -14.41 -1.10
C ARG A 93 -2.87 -15.06 -0.75
N GLN A 94 -2.08 -14.40 0.13
CA GLN A 94 -0.75 -14.88 0.56
C GLN A 94 -0.22 -14.02 1.71
N HIS A 95 0.86 -14.50 2.34
CA HIS A 95 1.54 -13.72 3.38
C HIS A 95 2.33 -12.57 2.76
N ASN A 96 1.79 -11.36 2.87
CA ASN A 96 2.45 -10.12 2.48
C ASN A 96 2.93 -9.36 3.71
N ILE A 97 4.06 -8.67 3.57
CA ILE A 97 4.56 -7.70 4.54
C ILE A 97 4.54 -6.34 3.85
N SER A 98 3.69 -5.45 4.33
CA SER A 98 3.55 -4.12 3.75
C SER A 98 4.22 -3.06 4.58
N THR A 99 5.09 -2.30 3.94
CA THR A 99 5.64 -1.07 4.50
C THR A 99 4.77 0.11 4.06
N VAL A 100 4.18 0.80 5.02
CA VAL A 100 3.30 1.94 4.78
C VAL A 100 4.11 3.22 4.82
N PHE A 101 4.00 4.03 3.76
CA PHE A 101 4.55 5.37 3.68
C PHE A 101 3.45 6.41 3.84
N VAL A 102 3.79 7.55 4.46
CA VAL A 102 2.99 8.76 4.35
C VAL A 102 3.62 9.63 3.27
N ALA A 103 2.77 10.17 2.42
CA ALA A 103 3.17 11.01 1.30
C ALA A 103 2.23 12.20 1.16
N GLN A 104 2.72 13.24 0.53
CA GLN A 104 1.92 14.37 0.06
C GLN A 104 1.94 14.43 -1.46
N ALA A 105 0.82 14.87 -2.03
CA ALA A 105 0.74 15.22 -3.44
C ALA A 105 -0.08 16.50 -3.61
N SER A 106 0.12 17.16 -4.75
CA SER A 106 -0.71 18.28 -5.21
C SER A 106 -1.28 17.97 -6.57
N GLY A 107 -2.46 18.49 -6.87
CA GLY A 107 -3.13 18.26 -8.15
C GLY A 107 -4.41 17.44 -8.01
N THR A 108 -5.00 17.13 -9.16
CA THR A 108 -6.23 16.32 -9.22
C THR A 108 -5.84 14.89 -9.63
N PRO A 109 -6.11 13.91 -8.78
CA PRO A 109 -5.83 12.52 -9.12
C PRO A 109 -6.64 12.09 -10.35
N ARG A 110 -6.07 11.22 -11.19
CA ARG A 110 -6.73 10.63 -12.35
C ARG A 110 -6.51 9.13 -12.34
N ALA A 111 -7.59 8.35 -12.46
CA ALA A 111 -7.48 6.90 -12.53
C ALA A 111 -6.62 6.47 -13.72
N ALA A 112 -5.65 5.61 -13.46
CA ALA A 112 -4.87 4.94 -14.48
C ALA A 112 -5.28 3.47 -14.57
N ASP A 113 -4.70 2.72 -15.48
CA ASP A 113 -5.20 1.48 -16.09
C ASP A 113 -5.77 0.39 -15.14
N ASP A 114 -5.31 0.27 -13.91
CA ASP A 114 -5.72 -0.81 -12.99
C ASP A 114 -6.70 -0.39 -11.88
N ALA A 115 -7.03 0.89 -11.76
CA ALA A 115 -8.02 1.39 -10.81
C ALA A 115 -9.34 1.74 -11.55
N ARG A 116 -10.47 1.23 -11.07
CA ARG A 116 -11.80 1.64 -11.59
C ARG A 116 -12.05 3.11 -11.39
N SER A 117 -11.70 3.62 -10.23
CA SER A 117 -11.80 5.00 -9.83
C SER A 117 -10.86 5.27 -8.67
N GLN A 118 -10.59 6.53 -8.47
CA GLN A 118 -9.92 7.03 -7.29
C GLN A 118 -10.69 8.24 -6.78
N GLU A 119 -10.74 8.40 -5.50
CA GLU A 119 -11.47 9.48 -4.86
C GLU A 119 -10.68 9.98 -3.64
N ILE A 120 -10.92 11.24 -3.30
CA ILE A 120 -10.38 11.86 -2.10
C ILE A 120 -11.44 11.77 -1.01
N PHE A 121 -11.08 11.17 0.11
CA PHE A 121 -11.95 10.99 1.27
C PHE A 121 -11.45 11.82 2.44
N GLN A 122 -12.38 12.43 3.16
CA GLN A 122 -12.04 13.00 4.46
C GLN A 122 -11.71 11.88 5.46
N PRO A 123 -10.72 12.07 6.34
CA PRO A 123 -10.36 11.05 7.34
C PRO A 123 -11.50 10.62 8.26
N GLU A 124 -12.54 11.45 8.37
CA GLU A 124 -13.75 11.23 9.17
C GLU A 124 -14.83 10.46 8.41
N ASP A 125 -14.79 10.50 7.08
CA ASP A 125 -15.83 9.94 6.19
C ASP A 125 -15.23 8.91 5.21
N LEU A 126 -14.58 7.90 5.77
CA LEU A 126 -14.00 6.82 4.99
C LEU A 126 -15.05 5.82 4.52
N PRO A 127 -14.89 5.20 3.33
CA PRO A 127 -15.83 4.24 2.80
C PRO A 127 -16.00 3.03 3.73
N GLN A 128 -17.23 2.46 3.74
CA GLN A 128 -17.55 1.34 4.62
C GLN A 128 -16.73 0.08 4.31
N VAL A 129 -16.43 -0.17 3.04
CA VAL A 129 -15.68 -1.36 2.61
C VAL A 129 -14.28 -0.95 2.21
N LEU A 130 -13.33 -1.23 3.08
CA LEU A 130 -11.91 -1.13 2.82
C LEU A 130 -11.32 -2.54 2.67
N ALA A 131 -10.50 -2.73 1.64
CA ALA A 131 -9.81 -3.98 1.38
C ALA A 131 -8.70 -4.21 2.40
N PHE A 132 -8.31 -5.46 2.58
CA PHE A 132 -7.21 -5.86 3.47
C PHE A 132 -7.39 -5.36 4.92
N ASP A 133 -6.29 -4.97 5.53
CA ASP A 133 -6.22 -4.33 6.84
C ASP A 133 -6.16 -2.78 6.76
N HIS A 134 -6.51 -2.18 5.60
CA HIS A 134 -6.37 -0.74 5.37
C HIS A 134 -7.21 0.10 6.35
N ARG A 135 -8.32 -0.44 6.85
CA ARG A 135 -9.08 0.22 7.93
C ARG A 135 -8.23 0.36 9.20
N GLN A 136 -7.46 -0.68 9.53
CA GLN A 136 -6.57 -0.65 10.69
C GLN A 136 -5.44 0.35 10.48
N ILE A 137 -4.82 0.34 9.29
CA ILE A 137 -3.74 1.27 8.93
C ILE A 137 -4.19 2.72 9.10
N LEU A 138 -5.34 3.07 8.51
CA LEU A 138 -5.89 4.44 8.58
C LEU A 138 -6.32 4.82 10.00
N ALA A 139 -6.87 3.88 10.77
CA ALA A 139 -7.20 4.12 12.17
C ALA A 139 -5.95 4.38 13.03
N ASP A 140 -4.86 3.67 12.79
CA ASP A 140 -3.60 3.87 13.51
C ASP A 140 -2.94 5.19 13.11
N TYR A 141 -2.95 5.52 11.81
CA TYR A 141 -2.45 6.80 11.32
C TYR A 141 -3.21 7.99 11.93
N ARG A 142 -4.54 7.93 11.95
CA ARG A 142 -5.37 8.99 12.54
C ARG A 142 -5.03 9.30 14.00
N LYS A 143 -4.69 8.28 14.79
CA LYS A 143 -4.32 8.45 16.21
C LYS A 143 -3.06 9.27 16.41
N VAL A 144 -2.12 9.21 15.46
CA VAL A 144 -0.78 9.79 15.64
C VAL A 144 -0.43 10.85 14.60
N ARG A 145 -1.29 11.09 13.62
CA ARG A 145 -1.06 11.96 12.46
C ARG A 145 -0.41 13.30 12.84
N ASP A 146 -1.04 14.04 13.76
CA ASP A 146 -0.56 15.38 14.11
C ASP A 146 0.81 15.32 14.80
N GLN A 147 1.02 14.35 15.69
CA GLN A 147 2.29 14.17 16.37
C GLN A 147 3.39 13.71 15.42
N TRP A 148 3.03 12.87 14.45
CA TRP A 148 3.94 12.34 13.46
C TRP A 148 4.40 13.42 12.49
N LEU A 149 3.48 14.24 11.96
CA LEU A 149 3.79 15.38 11.10
C LEU A 149 4.62 16.45 11.83
N LEU A 150 4.32 16.72 13.10
CA LEU A 150 5.12 17.65 13.91
C LEU A 150 6.58 17.18 14.14
N LYS A 151 6.83 15.88 14.17
CA LYS A 151 8.20 15.35 14.28
C LYS A 151 8.99 15.56 12.99
N LEU A 152 8.37 15.35 11.84
CA LEU A 152 9.01 15.57 10.54
C LEU A 152 9.46 17.01 10.37
N ASN A 153 8.61 17.98 10.72
CA ASN A 153 8.90 19.41 10.62
C ASN A 153 10.02 19.90 11.57
N LYS A 154 10.44 19.07 12.54
CA LYS A 154 11.56 19.38 13.47
C LYS A 154 12.91 18.80 13.04
N THR A 155 12.93 18.00 11.98
CA THR A 155 14.14 17.28 11.54
C THR A 155 14.84 17.98 10.37
N TYR A 156 14.33 19.14 9.94
CA TYR A 156 14.93 20.01 8.91
C TYR A 156 15.21 21.42 9.43
#